data_4c499d610301cacf4bed76ed34d1228a
#
_entry.id   4c499d610301cacf4bed76ed34d1228a
#
_cell.length_a   1.000
_cell.length_b   1.000
_cell.length_c   1.000
_cell.angle_alpha   90.00
_cell.angle_beta   90.00
_cell.angle_gamma   90.00
#
_symmetry.space_group_name_H-M   'P 1'
#
loop_
_entity.id
_entity.type
_entity.pdbx_description
1 polymer ?
#
loop_
_entity_poly.entity_id
_entity_poly.type
_entity_poly.pdbx_seq_one_letter_code
_entity_poly.pdbx_strand_id
1 'polypeptide(L)'
;DNLWLNESFANMMEYLSVDALEPDWHIWEMFQTSEAPAALSRDATDGVQPVQMDINDPADIDSAFDAAIVYAKGSRMLVMVRALLGDDALRKGLKYYFDHHKYGNATGDDLWDALSTATDLDIGKIMHSWLKQPGYPVVTAKINDEGHLVLSQKQFFIGEGKDIGRTWY
;
A
#
# COMPACT_ATOMS: atom_id res chain seq x y z
N ASP A 1 -1.55 -7.25 13.77
CA ASP A 1 -1.10 -7.58 12.40
C ASP A 1 -1.83 -6.78 11.32
N ASN A 2 -3.07 -6.38 11.57
CA ASN A 2 -3.89 -5.63 10.62
C ASN A 2 -4.10 -4.16 11.01
N LEU A 3 -3.18 -3.54 11.73
CA LEU A 3 -3.26 -2.13 12.13
C LEU A 3 -3.44 -1.22 10.89
N TRP A 4 -2.73 -1.53 9.81
CA TRP A 4 -2.83 -0.82 8.54
C TRP A 4 -4.25 -0.80 7.97
N LEU A 5 -5.05 -1.85 8.20
CA LEU A 5 -6.43 -1.94 7.74
C LEU A 5 -7.32 -0.85 8.35
N ASN A 6 -6.95 -0.36 9.53
CA ASN A 6 -7.56 0.79 10.16
C ASN A 6 -6.84 2.09 9.73
N GLU A 7 -5.54 2.20 10.01
CA GLU A 7 -4.80 3.46 9.90
C GLU A 7 -4.56 3.89 8.45
N SER A 8 -4.07 2.98 7.60
CA SER A 8 -3.84 3.29 6.18
C SER A 8 -5.14 3.59 5.46
N PHE A 9 -6.21 2.85 5.79
CA PHE A 9 -7.51 3.03 5.16
C PHE A 9 -8.13 4.37 5.58
N ALA A 10 -8.07 4.73 6.86
CA ALA A 10 -8.55 6.01 7.36
C ALA A 10 -7.78 7.17 6.70
N ASN A 11 -6.45 7.08 6.62
CA ASN A 11 -5.62 8.10 5.98
C ASN A 11 -5.98 8.25 4.49
N MET A 12 -6.14 7.16 3.72
CA MET A 12 -6.60 7.26 2.33
C MET A 12 -7.99 7.92 2.22
N MET A 13 -8.92 7.54 3.09
CA MET A 13 -10.30 8.03 3.03
C MET A 13 -10.43 9.51 3.42
N GLU A 14 -9.57 10.03 4.32
CA GLU A 14 -9.55 11.46 4.61
C GLU A 14 -9.18 12.29 3.37
N TYR A 15 -8.11 11.89 2.64
CA TYR A 15 -7.73 12.57 1.39
C TYR A 15 -8.83 12.47 0.33
N LEU A 16 -9.42 11.30 0.14
CA LEU A 16 -10.53 11.11 -0.79
C LEU A 16 -11.75 11.99 -0.46
N SER A 17 -12.07 12.08 0.83
CA SER A 17 -13.23 12.85 1.29
C SER A 17 -13.01 14.35 1.14
N VAL A 18 -11.83 14.83 1.51
CA VAL A 18 -11.48 16.26 1.37
C VAL A 18 -11.40 16.66 -0.10
N ASP A 19 -10.77 15.84 -0.96
CA ASP A 19 -10.70 16.10 -2.40
C ASP A 19 -12.09 16.21 -3.05
N ALA A 20 -13.02 15.36 -2.62
CA ALA A 20 -14.40 15.37 -3.13
C ALA A 20 -15.22 16.56 -2.64
N LEU A 21 -14.97 17.06 -1.42
CA LEU A 21 -15.72 18.16 -0.81
C LEU A 21 -15.12 19.52 -1.15
N GLU A 22 -13.81 19.61 -1.23
CA GLU A 22 -13.03 20.82 -1.41
C GLU A 22 -11.99 20.65 -2.53
N PRO A 23 -12.40 20.42 -3.79
CA PRO A 23 -11.49 20.10 -4.88
C PRO A 23 -10.45 21.20 -5.14
N ASP A 24 -10.76 22.45 -4.85
CA ASP A 24 -9.85 23.58 -5.01
C ASP A 24 -8.70 23.60 -4.00
N TRP A 25 -8.74 22.75 -2.99
CA TRP A 25 -7.64 22.62 -2.01
C TRP A 25 -6.48 21.78 -2.53
N HIS A 26 -6.65 21.06 -3.63
CA HIS A 26 -5.60 20.23 -4.23
C HIS A 26 -4.91 19.31 -3.22
N ILE A 27 -5.70 18.68 -2.35
CA ILE A 27 -5.19 17.93 -1.19
C ILE A 27 -4.21 16.80 -1.57
N TRP A 28 -4.38 16.20 -2.75
CA TRP A 28 -3.45 15.19 -3.25
C TRP A 28 -2.07 15.74 -3.60
N GLU A 29 -1.94 17.02 -3.95
CA GLU A 29 -0.62 17.66 -4.11
C GLU A 29 0.09 17.78 -2.77
N MET A 30 -0.64 18.07 -1.69
CA MET A 30 -0.10 18.06 -0.33
C MET A 30 0.39 16.66 0.05
N PHE A 31 -0.37 15.61 -0.24
CA PHE A 31 0.06 14.23 -0.02
C PHE A 31 1.37 13.93 -0.76
N GLN A 32 1.48 14.32 -2.04
CA GLN A 32 2.68 14.09 -2.86
C GLN A 32 3.91 14.88 -2.38
N THR A 33 3.72 16.01 -1.74
CA THR A 33 4.82 16.87 -1.28
C THR A 33 5.23 16.65 0.17
N SER A 34 4.41 15.99 0.97
CA SER A 34 4.68 15.73 2.40
C SER A 34 4.75 14.23 2.72
N GLU A 35 3.62 13.51 2.63
CA GLU A 35 3.56 12.13 3.09
C GLU A 35 4.30 11.14 2.19
N ALA A 36 4.16 11.29 0.86
CA ALA A 36 4.83 10.39 -0.05
C ALA A 36 6.37 10.45 0.04
N PRO A 37 7.02 11.64 0.11
CA PRO A 37 8.45 11.73 0.36
C PRO A 37 8.86 11.18 1.73
N ALA A 38 8.07 11.40 2.78
CA ALA A 38 8.33 10.84 4.11
C ALA A 38 8.31 9.31 4.08
N ALA A 39 7.29 8.72 3.45
CA ALA A 39 7.18 7.29 3.25
C ALA A 39 8.37 6.72 2.47
N LEU A 40 8.70 7.31 1.31
CA LEU A 40 9.81 6.87 0.47
C LEU A 40 11.16 6.95 1.20
N SER A 41 11.41 8.04 1.92
CA SER A 41 12.65 8.22 2.67
C SER A 41 12.79 7.20 3.80
N ARG A 42 11.71 6.95 4.55
CA ARG A 42 11.70 5.99 5.64
C ARG A 42 11.84 4.57 5.15
N ASP A 43 11.08 4.21 4.11
CA ASP A 43 11.03 2.85 3.54
C ASP A 43 12.30 2.46 2.77
N ALA A 44 13.15 3.43 2.43
CA ALA A 44 14.45 3.20 1.81
C ALA A 44 15.59 2.89 2.81
N THR A 45 15.31 2.90 4.12
CA THR A 45 16.32 2.59 5.14
C THR A 45 16.41 1.10 5.39
N ASP A 46 17.61 0.57 5.61
CA ASP A 46 17.78 -0.82 6.01
C ASP A 46 17.17 -1.06 7.41
N GLY A 47 16.55 -2.22 7.60
CA GLY A 47 15.90 -2.57 8.87
C GLY A 47 14.54 -1.91 9.12
N VAL A 48 13.97 -1.19 8.14
CA VAL A 48 12.60 -0.66 8.27
C VAL A 48 11.58 -1.81 8.31
N GLN A 49 10.51 -1.61 9.06
CA GLN A 49 9.40 -2.57 9.16
C GLN A 49 8.52 -2.58 7.89
N PRO A 50 7.85 -3.71 7.59
CA PRO A 50 6.78 -3.72 6.59
C PRO A 50 5.53 -3.00 7.10
N VAL A 51 4.60 -2.68 6.20
CA VAL A 51 3.30 -2.09 6.57
C VAL A 51 2.47 -3.07 7.40
N GLN A 52 2.46 -4.34 6.99
CA GLN A 52 1.84 -5.43 7.74
C GLN A 52 2.94 -6.24 8.41
N MET A 53 3.10 -6.06 9.72
CA MET A 53 4.05 -6.81 10.53
C MET A 53 3.32 -7.74 11.50
N ASP A 54 3.93 -8.87 11.80
CA ASP A 54 3.41 -9.81 12.80
C ASP A 54 3.78 -9.29 14.21
N ILE A 55 2.77 -9.05 15.04
CA ILE A 55 2.93 -8.64 16.44
C ILE A 55 2.68 -9.85 17.32
N ASN A 56 3.73 -10.38 17.92
CA ASN A 56 3.66 -11.55 18.79
C ASN A 56 3.80 -11.17 20.28
N ASP A 57 4.38 -10.01 20.58
CA ASP A 57 4.53 -9.50 21.95
C ASP A 57 3.79 -8.14 22.06
N PRO A 58 2.96 -7.93 23.09
CA PRO A 58 2.34 -6.64 23.34
C PRO A 58 3.33 -5.47 23.45
N ALA A 59 4.57 -5.72 23.84
CA ALA A 59 5.61 -4.68 23.90
C ALA A 59 6.01 -4.14 22.51
N ASP A 60 5.73 -4.89 21.44
CA ASP A 60 6.04 -4.49 20.07
C ASP A 60 4.94 -3.67 19.41
N ILE A 61 3.79 -3.50 20.07
CA ILE A 61 2.64 -2.79 19.48
C ILE A 61 3.00 -1.35 19.10
N ASP A 62 3.70 -0.63 19.97
CA ASP A 62 4.07 0.76 19.70
C ASP A 62 4.96 0.90 18.46
N SER A 63 5.78 -0.09 18.16
CA SER A 63 6.65 -0.09 16.98
C SER A 63 5.89 -0.17 15.66
N ALA A 64 4.66 -0.69 15.69
CA ALA A 64 3.80 -0.78 14.50
C ALA A 64 3.26 0.59 14.05
N PHE A 65 3.28 1.61 14.93
CA PHE A 65 2.76 2.95 14.65
C PHE A 65 3.80 3.88 14.00
N ASP A 66 4.69 3.37 13.14
CA ASP A 66 5.55 4.22 12.31
C ASP A 66 4.68 4.99 11.29
N ALA A 67 4.53 6.31 11.51
CA ALA A 67 3.61 7.13 10.72
C ALA A 67 3.95 7.14 9.22
N ALA A 68 5.23 7.10 8.85
CA ALA A 68 5.66 7.06 7.47
C ALA A 68 5.31 5.73 6.77
N ILE A 69 5.19 4.65 7.56
CA ILE A 69 4.94 3.30 7.03
C ILE A 69 3.47 2.94 7.11
N VAL A 70 2.88 2.90 8.33
CA VAL A 70 1.51 2.39 8.48
C VAL A 70 0.46 3.38 8.01
N TYR A 71 0.72 4.68 8.05
CA TYR A 71 -0.19 5.70 7.49
C TYR A 71 0.19 6.04 6.04
N ALA A 72 1.32 6.69 5.80
CA ALA A 72 1.65 7.26 4.50
C ALA A 72 1.92 6.19 3.41
N LYS A 73 2.82 5.22 3.64
CA LYS A 73 3.05 4.13 2.67
C LYS A 73 1.80 3.28 2.50
N GLY A 74 1.17 2.87 3.60
CA GLY A 74 -0.02 2.02 3.55
C GLY A 74 -1.17 2.67 2.78
N SER A 75 -1.46 3.95 3.02
CA SER A 75 -2.48 4.69 2.26
C SER A 75 -2.11 4.80 0.78
N ARG A 76 -0.83 5.03 0.45
CA ARG A 76 -0.38 5.06 -0.95
C ARG A 76 -0.60 3.73 -1.66
N MET A 77 -0.42 2.62 -0.96
CA MET A 77 -0.70 1.29 -1.51
C MET A 77 -2.20 1.11 -1.79
N LEU A 78 -3.07 1.61 -0.93
CA LEU A 78 -4.52 1.59 -1.17
C LEU A 78 -4.93 2.51 -2.34
N VAL A 79 -4.28 3.66 -2.51
CA VAL A 79 -4.46 4.52 -3.69
C VAL A 79 -4.03 3.80 -4.97
N MET A 80 -2.96 2.99 -4.91
CA MET A 80 -2.56 2.13 -6.03
C MET A 80 -3.64 1.09 -6.36
N VAL A 81 -4.23 0.44 -5.35
CA VAL A 81 -5.37 -0.47 -5.56
C VAL A 81 -6.54 0.25 -6.23
N ARG A 82 -6.88 1.47 -5.78
CA ARG A 82 -7.90 2.30 -6.43
C ARG A 82 -7.58 2.55 -7.90
N ALA A 83 -6.33 2.86 -8.23
CA ALA A 83 -5.91 3.09 -9.61
C ALA A 83 -5.99 1.82 -10.48
N LEU A 84 -5.71 0.65 -9.89
CA LEU A 84 -5.81 -0.64 -10.59
C LEU A 84 -7.27 -1.04 -10.87
N LEU A 85 -8.15 -0.82 -9.91
CA LEU A 85 -9.55 -1.24 -9.98
C LEU A 85 -10.45 -0.23 -10.69
N GLY A 86 -10.15 1.06 -10.53
CA GLY A 86 -11.08 2.15 -10.80
C GLY A 86 -12.13 2.31 -9.68
N ASP A 87 -12.77 3.47 -9.65
CA ASP A 87 -13.69 3.86 -8.56
C ASP A 87 -14.93 2.95 -8.45
N ASP A 88 -15.47 2.50 -9.57
CA ASP A 88 -16.67 1.65 -9.57
C ASP A 88 -16.41 0.26 -9.01
N ALA A 89 -15.31 -0.39 -9.39
CA ALA A 89 -14.95 -1.70 -8.88
C ALA A 89 -14.52 -1.61 -7.41
N LEU A 90 -13.73 -0.60 -7.04
CA LEU A 90 -13.38 -0.35 -5.64
C LEU A 90 -14.63 -0.19 -4.78
N ARG A 91 -15.59 0.66 -5.20
CA ARG A 91 -16.84 0.88 -4.46
C ARG A 91 -17.68 -0.39 -4.31
N LYS A 92 -17.76 -1.22 -5.36
CA LYS A 92 -18.47 -2.50 -5.31
C LYS A 92 -17.82 -3.48 -4.33
N GLY A 93 -16.50 -3.63 -4.42
CA GLY A 93 -15.74 -4.50 -3.52
C GLY A 93 -15.82 -4.03 -2.06
N LEU A 94 -15.69 -2.72 -1.80
CA LEU A 94 -15.86 -2.16 -0.45
C LEU A 94 -17.27 -2.37 0.09
N LYS A 95 -18.30 -2.18 -0.76
CA LYS A 95 -19.68 -2.45 -0.34
C LYS A 95 -19.85 -3.92 0.04
N TYR A 96 -19.32 -4.85 -0.75
CA TYR A 96 -19.33 -6.27 -0.44
C TYR A 96 -18.64 -6.54 0.90
N TYR A 97 -17.44 -6.01 1.10
CA TYR A 97 -16.68 -6.13 2.34
C TYR A 97 -17.48 -5.67 3.57
N PHE A 98 -18.02 -4.45 3.55
CA PHE A 98 -18.78 -3.92 4.66
C PHE A 98 -20.09 -4.66 4.92
N ASP A 99 -20.79 -5.11 3.89
CA ASP A 99 -22.03 -5.89 4.05
C ASP A 99 -21.78 -7.23 4.77
N HIS A 100 -20.61 -7.85 4.54
CA HIS A 100 -20.28 -9.15 5.13
C HIS A 100 -19.62 -9.05 6.51
N HIS A 101 -18.90 -7.96 6.80
CA HIS A 101 -18.14 -7.80 8.04
C HIS A 101 -18.67 -6.72 8.98
N LYS A 102 -19.80 -6.07 8.65
CA LYS A 102 -20.40 -5.05 9.50
C LYS A 102 -20.73 -5.59 10.90
N TYR A 103 -20.39 -4.80 11.92
CA TYR A 103 -20.56 -5.14 13.34
C TYR A 103 -19.71 -6.35 13.79
N GLY A 104 -18.76 -6.79 12.98
CA GLY A 104 -17.82 -7.87 13.28
C GLY A 104 -16.37 -7.39 13.15
N ASN A 105 -15.46 -8.35 13.10
CA ASN A 105 -14.05 -8.12 12.82
C ASN A 105 -13.71 -8.63 11.41
N ALA A 106 -12.65 -8.06 10.83
CA ALA A 106 -12.13 -8.49 9.55
C ALA A 106 -10.60 -8.42 9.54
N THR A 107 -10.01 -9.15 8.61
CA THR A 107 -8.58 -9.15 8.32
C THR A 107 -8.29 -8.44 7.01
N GLY A 108 -7.01 -8.19 6.70
CA GLY A 108 -6.61 -7.68 5.40
C GLY A 108 -6.97 -8.61 4.26
N ASP A 109 -6.89 -9.93 4.49
CA ASP A 109 -7.25 -10.92 3.47
C ASP A 109 -8.74 -10.87 3.12
N ASP A 110 -9.62 -10.64 4.11
CA ASP A 110 -11.06 -10.43 3.87
C ASP A 110 -11.31 -9.21 2.96
N LEU A 111 -10.52 -8.15 3.10
CA LEU A 111 -10.60 -6.99 2.21
C LEU A 111 -10.14 -7.34 0.80
N TRP A 112 -9.01 -8.06 0.65
CA TRP A 112 -8.50 -8.43 -0.66
C TRP A 112 -9.43 -9.38 -1.39
N ASP A 113 -9.99 -10.35 -0.69
CA ASP A 113 -10.99 -11.27 -1.24
C ASP A 113 -12.24 -10.52 -1.72
N ALA A 114 -12.73 -9.58 -0.92
CA ALA A 114 -13.87 -8.75 -1.29
C ALA A 114 -13.60 -7.88 -2.54
N LEU A 115 -12.43 -7.25 -2.62
CA LEU A 115 -12.05 -6.45 -3.77
C LEU A 115 -11.85 -7.31 -5.04
N SER A 116 -11.31 -8.51 -4.89
CA SER A 116 -11.12 -9.47 -5.99
C SER A 116 -12.46 -9.96 -6.58
N THR A 117 -13.59 -9.84 -5.88
CA THR A 117 -14.91 -10.12 -6.46
C THR A 117 -15.33 -9.16 -7.56
N ALA A 118 -14.71 -7.98 -7.63
CA ALA A 118 -15.05 -6.91 -8.57
C ALA A 118 -14.07 -6.82 -9.77
N THR A 119 -13.10 -7.72 -9.86
CA THR A 119 -12.03 -7.72 -10.88
C THR A 119 -11.54 -9.15 -11.14
N ASP A 120 -10.85 -9.36 -12.26
CA ASP A 120 -10.13 -10.61 -12.56
C ASP A 120 -8.69 -10.61 -11.98
N LEU A 121 -8.28 -9.53 -11.28
CA LEU A 121 -6.96 -9.43 -10.66
C LEU A 121 -6.94 -10.11 -9.29
N ASP A 122 -5.87 -10.83 -9.00
CA ASP A 122 -5.56 -11.31 -7.66
C ASP A 122 -4.96 -10.16 -6.82
N ILE A 123 -5.84 -9.35 -6.22
CA ILE A 123 -5.46 -8.19 -5.44
C ILE A 123 -4.65 -8.61 -4.20
N GLY A 124 -5.01 -9.72 -3.57
CA GLY A 124 -4.28 -10.27 -2.43
C GLY A 124 -2.81 -10.55 -2.76
N LYS A 125 -2.55 -11.24 -3.86
CA LYS A 125 -1.18 -11.55 -4.30
C LYS A 125 -0.36 -10.28 -4.57
N ILE A 126 -0.95 -9.30 -5.25
CA ILE A 126 -0.29 -8.02 -5.51
C ILE A 126 0.03 -7.34 -4.18
N MET A 127 -0.96 -7.18 -3.32
CA MET A 127 -0.83 -6.40 -2.10
C MET A 127 0.04 -7.05 -1.03
N HIS A 128 0.06 -8.38 -0.94
CA HIS A 128 1.00 -9.07 -0.06
C HIS A 128 2.46 -8.75 -0.37
N SER A 129 2.80 -8.59 -1.67
CA SER A 129 4.16 -8.22 -2.06
C SER A 129 4.55 -6.78 -1.62
N TRP A 130 3.57 -5.89 -1.43
CA TRP A 130 3.80 -4.52 -1.00
C TRP A 130 3.67 -4.30 0.51
N LEU A 131 2.81 -5.05 1.18
CA LEU A 131 2.51 -4.85 2.59
C LEU A 131 3.33 -5.73 3.53
N LYS A 132 3.64 -6.97 3.12
CA LYS A 132 4.34 -7.95 3.99
C LYS A 132 5.86 -7.88 3.90
N GLN A 133 6.42 -7.01 3.08
CA GLN A 133 7.86 -6.77 3.01
C GLN A 133 8.18 -5.27 3.00
N PRO A 134 9.29 -4.85 3.62
CA PRO A 134 9.72 -3.47 3.61
C PRO A 134 10.38 -3.10 2.28
N GLY A 135 10.46 -1.79 2.04
CA GLY A 135 11.13 -1.24 0.87
C GLY A 135 10.23 -1.12 -0.35
N TYR A 136 10.82 -0.63 -1.41
CA TYR A 136 10.21 -0.49 -2.73
C TYR A 136 11.25 -0.67 -3.83
N PRO A 137 10.84 -1.01 -5.07
CA PRO A 137 11.77 -1.28 -6.14
C PRO A 137 12.17 -0.03 -6.91
N VAL A 138 13.41 -0.01 -7.41
CA VAL A 138 13.77 0.70 -8.63
C VAL A 138 13.52 -0.24 -9.80
N VAL A 139 12.69 0.19 -10.76
CA VAL A 139 12.38 -0.58 -11.96
C VAL A 139 13.24 -0.07 -13.11
N THR A 140 13.99 -0.98 -13.74
CA THR A 140 14.72 -0.70 -14.97
C THR A 140 13.93 -1.25 -16.14
N ALA A 141 13.69 -0.41 -17.15
CA ALA A 141 13.00 -0.75 -18.38
C ALA A 141 13.97 -0.68 -19.56
N LYS A 142 14.02 -1.72 -20.38
CA LYS A 142 14.85 -1.80 -21.60
C LYS A 142 14.05 -2.43 -22.73
N ILE A 143 14.34 -2.01 -23.95
CA ILE A 143 13.87 -2.73 -25.15
C ILE A 143 14.98 -3.70 -25.55
N ASN A 144 14.63 -4.98 -25.71
CA ASN A 144 15.57 -5.98 -26.19
C ASN A 144 15.70 -5.96 -27.74
N ASP A 145 16.59 -6.77 -28.27
CA ASP A 145 16.86 -6.83 -29.72
C ASP A 145 15.64 -7.34 -30.53
N GLU A 146 14.69 -7.99 -29.88
CA GLU A 146 13.43 -8.47 -30.47
C GLU A 146 12.30 -7.43 -30.41
N GLY A 147 12.56 -6.24 -29.81
CA GLY A 147 11.59 -5.17 -29.66
C GLY A 147 10.66 -5.32 -28.45
N HIS A 148 10.92 -6.26 -27.55
CA HIS A 148 10.12 -6.46 -26.34
C HIS A 148 10.59 -5.57 -25.20
N LEU A 149 9.64 -5.05 -24.43
CA LEU A 149 9.91 -4.36 -23.17
C LEU A 149 10.32 -5.39 -22.10
N VAL A 150 11.54 -5.27 -21.61
CA VAL A 150 12.06 -6.08 -20.51
C VAL A 150 12.14 -5.23 -19.26
N LEU A 151 11.47 -5.65 -18.20
CA LEU A 151 11.51 -5.01 -16.89
C LEU A 151 12.35 -5.84 -15.94
N SER A 152 13.15 -5.15 -15.13
CA SER A 152 13.84 -5.73 -13.98
C SER A 152 13.68 -4.82 -12.79
N GLN A 153 13.71 -5.39 -11.59
CA GLN A 153 13.54 -4.63 -10.37
C GLN A 153 14.63 -4.97 -9.36
N LYS A 154 14.97 -3.98 -8.54
CA LYS A 154 15.91 -4.10 -7.44
C LYS A 154 15.44 -3.21 -6.30
N GLN A 155 15.53 -3.68 -5.04
CA GLN A 155 15.19 -2.86 -3.89
C GLN A 155 16.05 -1.58 -3.85
N PHE A 156 15.42 -0.45 -3.58
CA PHE A 156 16.10 0.82 -3.36
C PHE A 156 16.52 0.97 -1.90
N PHE A 157 17.74 1.49 -1.67
CA PHE A 157 18.23 1.88 -0.36
C PHE A 157 18.85 3.28 -0.40
N ILE A 158 18.59 4.07 0.64
CA ILE A 158 19.37 5.27 0.93
C ILE A 158 20.52 4.85 1.85
N GLY A 159 21.76 4.97 1.35
CA GLY A 159 22.95 4.53 2.08
C GLY A 159 23.21 3.02 1.95
N GLU A 160 23.70 2.43 3.02
CA GLU A 160 24.03 0.99 3.04
C GLU A 160 22.76 0.16 3.18
N GLY A 161 22.67 -0.90 2.41
CA GLY A 161 21.58 -1.89 2.48
C GLY A 161 21.90 -3.09 1.61
N LYS A 162 21.38 -4.25 1.99
CA LYS A 162 21.59 -5.49 1.27
C LYS A 162 20.32 -5.91 0.53
N ASP A 163 20.39 -5.86 -0.81
CA ASP A 163 19.35 -6.47 -1.63
C ASP A 163 19.38 -8.00 -1.46
N ILE A 164 18.27 -8.54 -1.01
CA ILE A 164 18.08 -10.00 -0.81
C ILE A 164 17.16 -10.61 -1.87
N GLY A 165 16.92 -9.89 -2.97
CA GLY A 165 16.11 -10.37 -4.09
C GLY A 165 14.60 -10.27 -3.85
N ARG A 166 14.13 -9.29 -3.08
CA ARG A 166 12.69 -9.00 -2.95
C ARG A 166 12.11 -8.59 -4.29
N THR A 167 10.87 -8.99 -4.52
CA THR A 167 10.11 -8.64 -5.72
C THR A 167 8.73 -8.11 -5.36
N TRP A 168 8.26 -7.13 -6.12
CA TRP A 168 6.94 -6.52 -6.01
C TRP A 168 6.15 -6.76 -7.31
N TYR A 169 4.86 -6.98 -7.17
CA TYR A 169 3.95 -7.23 -8.30
C TYR A 169 3.14 -5.98 -8.63
#